data_addcd9bcc7f8a0cf253da172391507eb
#
_entry.id   addcd9bcc7f8a0cf253da172391507eb
#
_cell.length_a   1.000
_cell.length_b   1.000
_cell.length_c   1.000
_cell.angle_alpha   90.00
_cell.angle_beta   90.00
_cell.angle_gamma   90.00
#
_symmetry.space_group_name_H-M   'P 1'
#
loop_
_entity.id
_entity.type
_entity.pdbx_description
1 polymer ?
#
loop_
_entity_poly.entity_id
_entity_poly.type
_entity_poly.pdbx_seq_one_letter_code
_entity_poly.pdbx_strand_id
1 'polypeptide(L)'
;MNSLFYSASRPRVSEVVASLFDLDRLSKADTDAQLLTLGAQLATGRFDEFALLVQQLDFRDISPDDRAYIANHIFSEFYESILANPETSSALAGAVLQLLVAFSPEAILAHKLKSVPPKQNTLIELDYEQNINSAVSGVVFFREFMFGPGTRKHEFGYRIQSALASQGWDVSLRPLQEIGHYSSPDRNDFALVDILAFAHMPPIDFIRNVLSNLKRSFRKIIIIEPDPWTGIFDEMLRSISDHVDYVWGFTADWSLLDEPSYRGKSVLFPNVGGLDHLDNLKLADLDWNGCTFNFTGSVQGYNLNRTYWILEAIRRDLPIEIKITKPGIDDGLDRDESLQLYAQSLASTHASLNMTTRKDGSQIITGRSAEVISLNRLLVQESCPAFHHYYVDGEHFLEFSGIEGLCTIIEFLRAHPRVAQRICLQGHRFYQEKYSCRKMVEHIQTLL
;
A
#
# COMPACT_ATOMS: atom_id res chain seq x y z
N MET A 1 -23.36 -4.60 -6.60
CA MET A 1 -23.32 -3.56 -5.55
C MET A 1 -23.73 -2.26 -6.16
N ASN A 2 -24.85 -1.70 -5.71
CA ASN A 2 -25.40 -0.47 -6.31
C ASN A 2 -24.53 0.70 -5.88
N SER A 3 -24.01 1.43 -6.86
CA SER A 3 -23.32 2.68 -6.61
C SER A 3 -24.29 3.61 -5.86
N LEU A 4 -23.83 4.26 -4.82
CA LEU A 4 -24.58 5.24 -4.03
C LEU A 4 -25.16 6.40 -4.88
N PHE A 5 -24.79 6.49 -6.14
CA PHE A 5 -25.24 7.53 -7.08
C PHE A 5 -26.46 7.14 -7.93
N TYR A 6 -26.93 5.90 -7.86
CA TYR A 6 -28.09 5.46 -8.67
C TYR A 6 -29.39 5.27 -7.89
N SER A 7 -29.42 5.57 -6.57
CA SER A 7 -30.67 5.58 -5.82
C SER A 7 -31.35 6.96 -5.87
N ALA A 8 -32.41 7.04 -6.57
CA ALA A 8 -33.63 7.88 -6.52
C ALA A 8 -33.55 9.40 -6.22
N SER A 9 -32.49 9.98 -5.70
CA SER A 9 -32.32 11.44 -5.60
C SER A 9 -30.93 11.79 -6.14
N ARG A 10 -30.90 12.33 -7.38
CA ARG A 10 -29.68 12.95 -7.90
C ARG A 10 -29.23 14.03 -6.92
N PRO A 11 -28.03 13.93 -6.32
CA PRO A 11 -27.53 15.00 -5.48
C PRO A 11 -27.54 16.30 -6.28
N ARG A 12 -27.78 17.42 -5.63
CA ARG A 12 -27.75 18.73 -6.30
C ARG A 12 -26.33 18.93 -6.83
N VAL A 13 -26.22 19.49 -8.04
CA VAL A 13 -24.91 19.75 -8.67
C VAL A 13 -23.97 20.48 -7.70
N SER A 14 -24.48 21.42 -6.90
CA SER A 14 -23.74 22.14 -5.86
C SER A 14 -23.21 21.24 -4.75
N GLU A 15 -23.88 20.15 -4.39
CA GLU A 15 -23.45 19.21 -3.36
C GLU A 15 -22.35 18.29 -3.90
N VAL A 16 -22.49 17.86 -5.16
CA VAL A 16 -21.47 17.09 -5.86
C VAL A 16 -20.22 17.93 -6.06
N VAL A 17 -20.37 19.18 -6.48
CA VAL A 17 -19.27 20.11 -6.67
C VAL A 17 -18.59 20.43 -5.33
N ALA A 18 -19.34 20.68 -4.27
CA ALA A 18 -18.77 20.91 -2.93
C ALA A 18 -18.06 19.68 -2.36
N SER A 19 -18.53 18.46 -2.71
CA SER A 19 -17.86 17.22 -2.31
C SER A 19 -16.66 16.87 -3.17
N LEU A 20 -16.66 17.26 -4.45
CA LEU A 20 -15.56 17.02 -5.40
C LEU A 20 -14.41 18.01 -5.22
N PHE A 21 -14.76 19.24 -4.90
CA PHE A 21 -13.79 20.32 -4.76
C PHE A 21 -13.96 20.94 -3.38
N ASP A 22 -12.97 20.76 -2.53
CA ASP A 22 -12.85 21.54 -1.31
C ASP A 22 -12.54 23.00 -1.72
N LEU A 23 -13.60 23.74 -2.05
CA LEU A 23 -13.54 25.09 -2.62
C LEU A 23 -12.85 26.08 -1.68
N ASP A 24 -12.84 25.80 -0.36
CA ASP A 24 -12.11 26.59 0.63
C ASP A 24 -10.57 26.53 0.44
N ARG A 25 -10.10 25.53 -0.30
CA ARG A 25 -8.68 25.39 -0.68
C ARG A 25 -8.30 26.09 -1.97
N LEU A 26 -9.26 26.40 -2.83
CA LEU A 26 -9.02 26.97 -4.15
C LEU A 26 -9.18 28.49 -4.10
N SER A 27 -8.10 29.22 -4.17
CA SER A 27 -8.00 30.62 -3.76
C SER A 27 -8.37 31.69 -4.81
N LYS A 28 -9.08 31.39 -5.94
CA LYS A 28 -9.40 32.40 -6.98
C LYS A 28 -10.75 32.19 -7.67
N ALA A 29 -11.53 33.26 -7.75
CA ALA A 29 -12.90 33.29 -8.24
C ALA A 29 -13.13 32.85 -9.71
N ASP A 30 -12.18 33.06 -10.63
CA ASP A 30 -12.33 32.65 -12.03
C ASP A 30 -12.12 31.13 -12.22
N THR A 31 -11.34 30.51 -11.35
CA THR A 31 -11.11 29.07 -11.32
C THR A 31 -12.35 28.33 -10.84
N ASP A 32 -13.09 28.91 -9.91
CA ASP A 32 -14.30 28.31 -9.32
C ASP A 32 -15.38 28.06 -10.37
N ALA A 33 -15.63 29.00 -11.29
CA ALA A 33 -16.64 28.85 -12.33
C ALA A 33 -16.30 27.71 -13.31
N GLN A 34 -15.02 27.54 -13.64
CA GLN A 34 -14.55 26.49 -14.53
C GLN A 34 -14.65 25.11 -13.86
N LEU A 35 -14.26 25.01 -12.58
CA LEU A 35 -14.37 23.80 -11.80
C LEU A 35 -15.82 23.40 -11.55
N LEU A 36 -16.71 24.39 -11.31
CA LEU A 36 -18.14 24.17 -11.21
C LEU A 36 -18.71 23.57 -12.50
N THR A 37 -18.26 24.07 -13.66
CA THR A 37 -18.70 23.56 -14.96
C THR A 37 -18.20 22.13 -15.17
N LEU A 38 -16.95 21.83 -14.86
CA LEU A 38 -16.38 20.47 -14.91
C LEU A 38 -17.17 19.51 -14.01
N GLY A 39 -17.44 19.91 -12.76
CA GLY A 39 -18.23 19.13 -11.82
C GLY A 39 -19.65 18.86 -12.31
N ALA A 40 -20.31 19.85 -12.95
CA ALA A 40 -21.63 19.70 -13.54
C ALA A 40 -21.64 18.71 -14.70
N GLN A 41 -20.62 18.71 -15.55
CA GLN A 41 -20.47 17.75 -16.65
C GLN A 41 -20.34 16.32 -16.11
N LEU A 42 -19.46 16.10 -15.13
CA LEU A 42 -19.30 14.81 -14.48
C LEU A 42 -20.57 14.32 -13.79
N ALA A 43 -21.22 15.19 -12.99
CA ALA A 43 -22.44 14.85 -12.26
C ALA A 43 -23.62 14.48 -13.16
N THR A 44 -23.63 14.99 -14.40
CA THR A 44 -24.66 14.69 -15.41
C THR A 44 -24.28 13.52 -16.31
N GLY A 45 -23.10 12.91 -16.15
CA GLY A 45 -22.61 11.80 -16.96
C GLY A 45 -22.20 12.21 -18.38
N ARG A 46 -21.96 13.51 -18.64
CA ARG A 46 -21.53 14.02 -19.93
C ARG A 46 -20.01 13.99 -20.07
N PHE A 47 -19.46 12.77 -20.10
CA PHE A 47 -18.02 12.54 -20.04
C PHE A 47 -17.27 13.08 -21.26
N ASP A 48 -17.88 13.03 -22.45
CA ASP A 48 -17.26 13.58 -23.67
C ASP A 48 -17.13 15.10 -23.60
N GLU A 49 -18.19 15.78 -23.10
CA GLU A 49 -18.15 17.23 -22.90
C GLU A 49 -17.13 17.62 -21.81
N PHE A 50 -17.03 16.83 -20.74
CA PHE A 50 -16.02 17.00 -19.72
C PHE A 50 -14.60 16.90 -20.33
N ALA A 51 -14.34 15.87 -21.14
CA ALA A 51 -13.04 15.66 -21.77
C ALA A 51 -12.68 16.83 -22.71
N LEU A 52 -13.65 17.30 -23.51
CA LEU A 52 -13.47 18.46 -24.37
C LEU A 52 -13.19 19.75 -23.59
N LEU A 53 -13.91 19.95 -22.49
CA LEU A 53 -13.74 21.13 -21.65
C LEU A 53 -12.36 21.15 -20.99
N VAL A 54 -11.89 20.01 -20.45
CA VAL A 54 -10.53 19.89 -19.89
C VAL A 54 -9.46 20.27 -20.90
N GLN A 55 -9.62 19.86 -22.17
CA GLN A 55 -8.68 20.20 -23.24
C GLN A 55 -8.63 21.70 -23.55
N GLN A 56 -9.72 22.44 -23.28
CA GLN A 56 -9.86 23.86 -23.59
C GLN A 56 -9.46 24.77 -22.42
N LEU A 57 -9.40 24.21 -21.21
CA LEU A 57 -9.12 24.99 -20.01
C LEU A 57 -7.64 25.23 -19.79
N ASP A 58 -7.33 26.44 -19.33
CA ASP A 58 -5.99 26.82 -18.90
C ASP A 58 -5.84 26.62 -17.40
N PHE A 59 -5.12 25.57 -17.04
CA PHE A 59 -4.88 25.21 -15.63
C PHE A 59 -3.60 25.83 -15.05
N ARG A 60 -2.97 26.82 -15.74
CA ARG A 60 -1.70 27.41 -15.28
C ARG A 60 -1.83 28.13 -13.92
N ASP A 61 -3.01 28.64 -13.60
CA ASP A 61 -3.30 29.32 -12.34
C ASP A 61 -3.61 28.36 -11.18
N ILE A 62 -3.83 27.07 -11.44
CA ILE A 62 -4.06 26.05 -10.41
C ILE A 62 -2.71 25.39 -10.09
N SER A 63 -2.38 25.32 -8.80
CA SER A 63 -1.14 24.66 -8.39
C SER A 63 -1.07 23.21 -8.87
N PRO A 64 0.13 22.65 -9.14
CA PRO A 64 0.28 21.23 -9.51
C PRO A 64 -0.35 20.29 -8.47
N ASP A 65 -0.26 20.62 -7.19
CA ASP A 65 -0.82 19.83 -6.10
C ASP A 65 -2.35 19.83 -6.10
N ASP A 66 -2.97 20.98 -6.36
CA ASP A 66 -4.42 21.09 -6.42
C ASP A 66 -4.96 20.36 -7.66
N ARG A 67 -4.27 20.45 -8.81
CA ARG A 67 -4.64 19.68 -10.01
C ARG A 67 -4.56 18.18 -9.78
N ALA A 68 -3.49 17.71 -9.14
CA ALA A 68 -3.32 16.31 -8.81
C ALA A 68 -4.40 15.82 -7.81
N TYR A 69 -4.75 16.65 -6.82
CA TYR A 69 -5.84 16.36 -5.89
C TYR A 69 -7.19 16.24 -6.62
N ILE A 70 -7.51 17.19 -7.48
CA ILE A 70 -8.75 17.21 -8.28
C ILE A 70 -8.81 15.96 -9.17
N ALA A 71 -7.74 15.66 -9.92
CA ALA A 71 -7.68 14.49 -10.79
C ALA A 71 -7.88 13.18 -10.03
N ASN A 72 -7.21 13.03 -8.89
CA ASN A 72 -7.34 11.83 -8.07
C ASN A 72 -8.75 11.68 -7.48
N HIS A 73 -9.35 12.79 -7.07
CA HIS A 73 -10.70 12.77 -6.54
C HIS A 73 -11.74 12.43 -7.61
N ILE A 74 -11.65 13.05 -8.80
CA ILE A 74 -12.49 12.71 -9.95
C ILE A 74 -12.37 11.22 -10.28
N PHE A 75 -11.15 10.72 -10.38
CA PHE A 75 -10.95 9.32 -10.70
C PHE A 75 -11.52 8.38 -9.63
N SER A 76 -11.30 8.66 -8.35
CA SER A 76 -11.79 7.80 -7.27
C SER A 76 -13.33 7.76 -7.18
N GLU A 77 -14.01 8.83 -7.56
CA GLU A 77 -15.49 8.91 -7.54
C GLU A 77 -16.15 8.32 -8.79
N PHE A 78 -15.50 8.44 -9.95
CA PHE A 78 -16.10 8.08 -11.24
C PHE A 78 -15.43 6.88 -11.92
N TYR A 79 -14.50 6.17 -11.26
CA TYR A 79 -13.74 5.07 -11.88
C TYR A 79 -14.65 3.96 -12.44
N GLU A 80 -15.77 3.63 -11.77
CA GLU A 80 -16.71 2.63 -12.26
C GLU A 80 -17.33 3.04 -13.59
N SER A 81 -17.70 4.33 -13.71
CA SER A 81 -18.21 4.89 -14.96
C SER A 81 -17.15 4.93 -16.06
N ILE A 82 -15.90 5.22 -15.70
CA ILE A 82 -14.77 5.19 -16.63
C ILE A 82 -14.54 3.78 -17.15
N LEU A 83 -14.59 2.75 -16.28
CA LEU A 83 -14.37 1.36 -16.67
C LEU A 83 -15.57 0.73 -17.41
N ALA A 84 -16.80 1.19 -17.12
CA ALA A 84 -18.02 0.63 -17.70
C ALA A 84 -18.25 1.03 -19.17
N ASN A 85 -17.61 2.08 -19.65
CA ASN A 85 -17.80 2.60 -21.02
C ASN A 85 -16.48 2.61 -21.79
N PRO A 86 -16.15 1.54 -22.53
CA PRO A 86 -14.88 1.42 -23.28
C PRO A 86 -14.70 2.52 -24.34
N GLU A 87 -15.78 3.02 -24.96
CA GLU A 87 -15.68 4.03 -26.02
C GLU A 87 -15.27 5.41 -25.48
N THR A 88 -15.75 5.77 -24.29
CA THR A 88 -15.45 7.09 -23.66
C THR A 88 -14.31 6.99 -22.63
N SER A 89 -13.97 5.80 -22.17
CA SER A 89 -12.98 5.59 -21.10
C SER A 89 -11.61 6.16 -21.44
N SER A 90 -11.14 5.98 -22.66
CA SER A 90 -9.83 6.49 -23.10
C SER A 90 -9.79 8.02 -23.15
N ALA A 91 -10.86 8.67 -23.64
CA ALA A 91 -10.97 10.13 -23.70
C ALA A 91 -11.05 10.74 -22.29
N LEU A 92 -11.86 10.14 -21.42
CA LEU A 92 -12.00 10.59 -20.03
C LEU A 92 -10.72 10.38 -19.23
N ALA A 93 -10.06 9.23 -19.38
CA ALA A 93 -8.76 8.97 -18.76
C ALA A 93 -7.71 9.99 -19.22
N GLY A 94 -7.69 10.31 -20.54
CA GLY A 94 -6.82 11.34 -21.10
C GLY A 94 -7.08 12.73 -20.51
N ALA A 95 -8.35 13.11 -20.34
CA ALA A 95 -8.70 14.38 -19.71
C ALA A 95 -8.26 14.46 -18.25
N VAL A 96 -8.49 13.41 -17.47
CA VAL A 96 -8.04 13.36 -16.05
C VAL A 96 -6.51 13.38 -15.97
N LEU A 97 -5.80 12.72 -16.91
CA LEU A 97 -4.33 12.78 -17.00
C LEU A 97 -3.80 14.19 -17.28
N GLN A 98 -4.53 15.01 -18.06
CA GLN A 98 -4.12 16.40 -18.29
C GLN A 98 -4.15 17.24 -17.01
N LEU A 99 -5.02 16.91 -16.07
CA LEU A 99 -4.99 17.51 -14.73
C LEU A 99 -3.78 17.08 -13.92
N LEU A 100 -3.22 15.89 -14.20
CA LEU A 100 -2.02 15.35 -13.57
C LEU A 100 -0.70 15.76 -14.26
N VAL A 101 -0.74 16.60 -15.27
CA VAL A 101 0.41 16.92 -16.16
C VAL A 101 1.69 17.34 -15.43
N ALA A 102 1.56 17.94 -14.24
CA ALA A 102 2.71 18.31 -13.42
C ALA A 102 3.23 17.17 -12.52
N PHE A 103 2.54 16.04 -12.49
CA PHE A 103 2.91 14.86 -11.75
C PHE A 103 3.36 13.78 -12.75
N SER A 104 4.65 13.50 -12.77
CA SER A 104 5.22 12.39 -13.54
C SER A 104 6.02 11.51 -12.62
N PRO A 105 5.53 10.31 -12.28
CA PRO A 105 6.31 9.34 -11.50
C PRO A 105 7.65 9.05 -12.14
N GLU A 106 7.70 9.02 -13.48
CA GLU A 106 8.91 8.75 -14.26
C GLU A 106 9.98 9.82 -14.07
N ALA A 107 9.59 11.11 -14.14
CA ALA A 107 10.53 12.20 -13.94
C ALA A 107 11.09 12.22 -12.51
N ILE A 108 10.23 11.95 -11.54
CA ILE A 108 10.61 11.88 -10.12
C ILE A 108 11.54 10.69 -9.87
N LEU A 109 11.22 9.52 -10.44
CA LEU A 109 12.04 8.33 -10.36
C LEU A 109 13.41 8.53 -11.00
N ALA A 110 13.47 9.07 -12.21
CA ALA A 110 14.72 9.33 -12.92
C ALA A 110 15.65 10.30 -12.16
N HIS A 111 15.09 11.22 -11.39
CA HIS A 111 15.87 12.15 -10.56
C HIS A 111 16.47 11.45 -9.35
N LYS A 112 15.73 10.56 -8.67
CA LYS A 112 16.18 9.86 -7.45
C LYS A 112 17.12 8.69 -7.72
N LEU A 113 16.93 7.93 -8.81
CA LEU A 113 17.81 6.82 -9.16
C LEU A 113 19.28 7.22 -9.37
N LYS A 114 19.54 8.51 -9.66
CA LYS A 114 20.90 9.04 -9.82
C LYS A 114 21.65 9.29 -8.51
N SER A 115 20.99 9.21 -7.35
CA SER A 115 21.52 9.75 -6.10
C SER A 115 21.77 8.75 -4.97
N VAL A 116 21.46 7.46 -5.11
CA VAL A 116 21.56 6.49 -4.01
C VAL A 116 22.65 5.45 -4.26
N PRO A 117 23.82 5.56 -3.62
CA PRO A 117 24.77 4.43 -3.60
C PRO A 117 24.19 3.28 -2.74
N PRO A 118 24.46 2.01 -3.09
CA PRO A 118 24.06 0.89 -2.25
C PRO A 118 24.75 1.00 -0.89
N LYS A 119 23.96 1.03 0.17
CA LYS A 119 24.47 1.06 1.54
C LYS A 119 24.85 -0.34 1.99
N GLN A 120 26.05 -0.48 2.55
CA GLN A 120 26.44 -1.68 3.30
C GLN A 120 25.85 -1.55 4.71
N ASN A 121 24.69 -2.18 4.94
CA ASN A 121 24.04 -2.18 6.25
C ASN A 121 24.57 -3.36 7.07
N THR A 122 24.91 -3.08 8.33
CA THR A 122 25.10 -4.12 9.34
C THR A 122 23.72 -4.63 9.80
N LEU A 123 23.16 -5.51 8.99
CA LEU A 123 21.90 -6.18 9.32
C LEU A 123 22.16 -7.32 10.31
N ILE A 124 21.20 -7.61 11.16
CA ILE A 124 21.21 -8.84 11.94
C ILE A 124 20.95 -9.98 10.96
N GLU A 125 22.00 -10.74 10.63
CA GLU A 125 21.84 -12.01 9.92
C GLU A 125 21.24 -13.01 10.91
N LEU A 126 20.08 -13.54 10.59
CA LEU A 126 19.36 -14.46 11.45
C LEU A 126 19.46 -15.87 10.88
N ASP A 127 19.83 -16.79 11.75
CA ASP A 127 19.85 -18.23 11.44
C ASP A 127 18.44 -18.79 11.65
N TYR A 128 17.77 -19.16 10.56
CA TYR A 128 16.32 -19.42 10.52
C TYR A 128 15.93 -20.90 10.73
N GLU A 129 16.80 -21.76 11.20
CA GLU A 129 16.49 -23.19 11.40
C GLU A 129 15.95 -23.49 12.80
N GLN A 130 15.07 -22.66 13.34
CA GLN A 130 14.50 -22.90 14.65
C GLN A 130 13.08 -23.49 14.59
N ASN A 131 12.79 -24.46 15.45
CA ASN A 131 11.42 -24.89 15.72
C ASN A 131 10.65 -23.73 16.38
N ILE A 132 9.49 -23.36 15.85
CA ILE A 132 8.65 -22.32 16.41
C ILE A 132 8.17 -22.76 17.80
N ASN A 133 8.47 -21.95 18.82
CA ASN A 133 7.99 -22.17 20.17
C ASN A 133 6.54 -21.68 20.27
N SER A 134 5.59 -22.58 20.54
CA SER A 134 4.17 -22.25 20.66
C SER A 134 3.77 -21.59 21.98
N ALA A 135 4.68 -21.48 22.95
CA ALA A 135 4.41 -20.88 24.27
C ALA A 135 4.67 -19.37 24.31
N VAL A 136 4.82 -18.71 23.17
CA VAL A 136 5.09 -17.26 23.10
C VAL A 136 3.79 -16.47 23.23
N SER A 137 3.80 -15.47 24.10
CA SER A 137 2.68 -14.54 24.32
C SER A 137 3.04 -13.12 23.90
N GLY A 138 2.10 -12.41 23.29
CA GLY A 138 2.36 -11.05 22.84
C GLY A 138 1.13 -10.20 22.55
N VAL A 139 1.38 -8.93 22.31
CA VAL A 139 0.34 -7.98 21.93
C VAL A 139 0.80 -7.18 20.70
N VAL A 140 -0.07 -7.10 19.71
CA VAL A 140 0.09 -6.21 18.57
C VAL A 140 -0.78 -4.97 18.80
N PHE A 141 -0.14 -3.82 19.00
CA PHE A 141 -0.82 -2.53 19.05
C PHE A 141 -0.84 -1.91 17.67
N PHE A 142 -2.05 -1.66 17.17
CA PHE A 142 -2.25 -1.16 15.81
C PHE A 142 -3.20 0.03 15.77
N ARG A 143 -3.10 0.78 14.70
CA ARG A 143 -3.94 1.94 14.48
C ARG A 143 -5.32 1.55 13.97
N GLU A 144 -6.35 1.88 14.73
CA GLU A 144 -7.74 1.52 14.41
C GLU A 144 -8.48 2.56 13.55
N PHE A 145 -7.91 3.74 13.24
CA PHE A 145 -8.73 4.93 13.06
C PHE A 145 -8.70 5.68 11.74
N MET A 146 -7.77 5.44 10.83
CA MET A 146 -7.68 6.41 9.72
C MET A 146 -8.79 6.28 8.67
N PHE A 147 -9.49 5.16 8.62
CA PHE A 147 -10.32 4.89 7.44
C PHE A 147 -11.73 4.34 7.72
N GLY A 148 -12.18 4.33 8.97
CA GLY A 148 -13.51 3.81 9.34
C GLY A 148 -13.57 2.30 9.54
N PRO A 149 -14.73 1.76 9.94
CA PRO A 149 -14.88 0.36 10.33
C PRO A 149 -14.57 -0.66 9.23
N GLY A 150 -14.83 -0.35 7.97
CA GLY A 150 -14.62 -1.26 6.85
C GLY A 150 -13.18 -1.47 6.41
N THR A 151 -12.26 -0.56 6.73
CA THR A 151 -10.85 -0.64 6.31
C THR A 151 -9.95 -1.42 7.26
N ARG A 152 -10.39 -1.68 8.46
CA ARG A 152 -9.65 -2.42 9.49
C ARG A 152 -9.28 -3.84 9.09
N LYS A 153 -10.00 -4.40 8.14
CA LYS A 153 -9.93 -5.81 7.73
C LYS A 153 -8.65 -6.15 6.97
N HIS A 154 -8.04 -5.14 6.33
CA HIS A 154 -6.81 -5.31 5.52
C HIS A 154 -5.57 -4.70 6.17
N GLU A 155 -5.70 -4.20 7.41
CA GLU A 155 -4.57 -3.59 8.10
C GLU A 155 -3.50 -4.62 8.45
N PHE A 156 -2.25 -4.23 8.28
CA PHE A 156 -1.12 -5.14 8.51
C PHE A 156 -1.05 -5.65 9.95
N GLY A 157 -1.46 -4.86 10.95
CA GLY A 157 -1.51 -5.31 12.35
C GLY A 157 -2.39 -6.54 12.55
N TYR A 158 -3.56 -6.58 11.91
CA TYR A 158 -4.42 -7.77 11.93
C TYR A 158 -3.77 -8.95 11.21
N ARG A 159 -3.18 -8.71 10.04
CA ARG A 159 -2.49 -9.77 9.28
C ARG A 159 -1.31 -10.36 10.03
N ILE A 160 -0.50 -9.52 10.68
CA ILE A 160 0.60 -9.99 11.52
C ILE A 160 0.06 -10.82 12.69
N GLN A 161 -0.93 -10.31 13.41
CA GLN A 161 -1.54 -11.05 14.52
C GLN A 161 -2.09 -12.40 14.06
N SER A 162 -2.83 -12.43 12.94
CA SER A 162 -3.37 -13.66 12.36
C SER A 162 -2.27 -14.64 11.96
N ALA A 163 -1.18 -14.15 11.34
CA ALA A 163 -0.04 -14.98 10.99
C ALA A 163 0.66 -15.57 12.22
N LEU A 164 0.85 -14.78 13.29
CA LEU A 164 1.43 -15.25 14.54
C LEU A 164 0.55 -16.30 15.22
N ALA A 165 -0.76 -16.03 15.28
CA ALA A 165 -1.75 -16.96 15.86
C ALA A 165 -1.83 -18.29 15.07
N SER A 166 -1.69 -18.25 13.73
CA SER A 166 -1.66 -19.45 12.89
C SER A 166 -0.48 -20.39 13.20
N GLN A 167 0.58 -19.86 13.79
CA GLN A 167 1.75 -20.63 14.25
C GLN A 167 1.65 -21.04 15.73
N GLY A 168 0.49 -20.86 16.36
CA GLY A 168 0.21 -21.29 17.72
C GLY A 168 0.62 -20.31 18.82
N TRP A 169 0.96 -19.06 18.49
CA TRP A 169 1.28 -18.04 19.47
C TRP A 169 0.02 -17.42 20.08
N ASP A 170 0.07 -17.13 21.38
CA ASP A 170 -1.00 -16.40 22.08
C ASP A 170 -0.83 -14.89 21.89
N VAL A 171 -1.37 -14.36 20.81
CA VAL A 171 -1.20 -12.96 20.43
C VAL A 171 -2.54 -12.24 20.34
N SER A 172 -2.72 -11.24 21.19
CA SER A 172 -3.89 -10.35 21.14
C SER A 172 -3.61 -9.12 20.28
N LEU A 173 -4.67 -8.64 19.61
CA LEU A 173 -4.67 -7.39 18.86
C LEU A 173 -5.34 -6.31 19.71
N ARG A 174 -4.70 -5.16 19.88
CA ARG A 174 -5.19 -4.06 20.69
C ARG A 174 -5.12 -2.74 19.94
N PRO A 175 -6.15 -1.89 20.06
CA PRO A 175 -6.11 -0.56 19.50
C PRO A 175 -5.06 0.29 20.21
N LEU A 176 -4.47 1.21 19.48
CA LEU A 176 -3.40 2.08 19.98
C LEU A 176 -3.80 2.96 21.15
N GLN A 177 -5.07 3.29 21.28
CA GLN A 177 -5.59 4.08 22.40
C GLN A 177 -5.39 3.36 23.73
N GLU A 178 -5.33 2.04 23.73
CA GLU A 178 -5.10 1.24 24.92
C GLU A 178 -3.63 1.22 25.35
N ILE A 179 -2.70 1.62 24.48
CA ILE A 179 -1.26 1.49 24.74
C ILE A 179 -0.81 2.23 26.01
N GLY A 180 -1.38 3.41 26.28
CA GLY A 180 -1.05 4.23 27.46
C GLY A 180 -1.56 3.66 28.78
N HIS A 181 -2.56 2.78 28.74
CA HIS A 181 -3.23 2.21 29.90
C HIS A 181 -3.05 0.70 30.01
N TYR A 182 -2.33 0.11 29.07
CA TYR A 182 -2.14 -1.34 29.05
C TYR A 182 -1.35 -1.80 30.28
N SER A 183 -1.92 -2.76 30.98
CA SER A 183 -1.26 -3.50 32.06
C SER A 183 -1.66 -4.96 31.99
N SER A 184 -0.71 -5.85 32.20
CA SER A 184 -0.95 -7.28 32.31
C SER A 184 -0.41 -7.78 33.64
N PRO A 185 -1.14 -8.63 34.35
CA PRO A 185 -0.63 -9.27 35.57
C PRO A 185 0.58 -10.16 35.27
N ASP A 186 0.55 -10.80 34.12
CA ASP A 186 1.64 -11.63 33.61
C ASP A 186 2.43 -10.85 32.56
N ARG A 187 3.76 -10.97 32.63
CA ARG A 187 4.64 -10.29 31.68
C ARG A 187 4.68 -11.05 30.37
N ASN A 188 4.10 -10.47 29.32
CA ASN A 188 4.16 -11.02 27.97
C ASN A 188 5.58 -10.97 27.39
N ASP A 189 5.85 -11.81 26.39
CA ASP A 189 7.16 -11.87 25.76
C ASP A 189 7.45 -10.63 24.92
N PHE A 190 6.46 -10.13 24.15
CA PHE A 190 6.66 -8.96 23.33
C PHE A 190 5.44 -8.05 23.17
N ALA A 191 5.70 -6.77 22.89
CA ALA A 191 4.78 -5.83 22.28
C ALA A 191 5.29 -5.48 20.87
N LEU A 192 4.45 -5.64 19.86
CA LEU A 192 4.68 -5.10 18.52
C LEU A 192 3.86 -3.82 18.39
N VAL A 193 4.50 -2.69 18.18
CA VAL A 193 3.86 -1.38 18.14
C VAL A 193 4.02 -0.76 16.76
N ASP A 194 2.90 -0.52 16.08
CA ASP A 194 2.88 0.27 14.86
C ASP A 194 3.30 1.73 15.17
N ILE A 195 4.33 2.22 14.50
CA ILE A 195 4.80 3.60 14.71
C ILE A 195 3.73 4.65 14.42
N LEU A 196 2.82 4.33 13.50
CA LEU A 196 1.68 5.20 13.20
C LEU A 196 0.76 5.40 14.42
N ALA A 197 0.98 4.64 15.50
CA ALA A 197 0.46 4.93 16.84
C ALA A 197 0.67 6.37 17.25
N PHE A 198 1.80 6.89 16.86
CA PHE A 198 2.27 8.20 17.26
C PHE A 198 2.14 9.23 16.13
N ALA A 199 1.32 8.95 15.11
CA ALA A 199 1.15 9.80 13.91
C ALA A 199 0.68 11.23 14.24
N HIS A 200 -0.04 11.41 15.34
CA HIS A 200 -0.46 12.74 15.81
C HIS A 200 0.62 13.43 16.68
N MET A 201 1.84 12.86 16.71
CA MET A 201 3.01 13.46 17.35
C MET A 201 2.71 14.00 18.77
N PRO A 202 2.29 13.13 19.71
CA PRO A 202 2.20 13.58 21.10
C PRO A 202 3.59 13.98 21.60
N PRO A 203 3.68 14.81 22.66
CA PRO A 203 4.98 15.21 23.21
C PRO A 203 5.86 14.00 23.47
N ILE A 204 7.15 14.10 23.13
CA ILE A 204 8.10 12.96 23.22
C ILE A 204 8.14 12.33 24.61
N ASP A 205 8.01 13.14 25.67
CA ASP A 205 7.99 12.62 27.03
C ASP A 205 6.76 11.77 27.33
N PHE A 206 5.63 12.07 26.68
CA PHE A 206 4.46 11.19 26.76
C PHE A 206 4.76 9.84 26.14
N ILE A 207 5.37 9.81 24.93
CA ILE A 207 5.73 8.57 24.24
C ILE A 207 6.73 7.77 25.09
N ARG A 208 7.75 8.40 25.65
CA ARG A 208 8.72 7.77 26.55
C ARG A 208 8.05 7.14 27.79
N ASN A 209 7.10 7.86 28.40
CA ASN A 209 6.35 7.36 29.53
C ASN A 209 5.49 6.13 29.16
N VAL A 210 4.82 6.18 28.01
CA VAL A 210 4.04 5.04 27.49
C VAL A 210 4.94 3.83 27.29
N LEU A 211 6.06 3.97 26.59
CA LEU A 211 7.01 2.89 26.34
C LEU A 211 7.64 2.35 27.62
N SER A 212 7.95 3.23 28.58
CA SER A 212 8.46 2.84 29.90
C SER A 212 7.43 2.02 30.69
N ASN A 213 6.15 2.35 30.56
CA ASN A 213 5.08 1.56 31.18
C ASN A 213 4.94 0.19 30.49
N LEU A 214 5.01 0.14 29.15
CA LEU A 214 4.98 -1.11 28.42
C LEU A 214 6.13 -2.06 28.83
N LYS A 215 7.33 -1.54 29.12
CA LYS A 215 8.47 -2.36 29.59
C LYS A 215 8.19 -3.11 30.90
N ARG A 216 7.17 -2.71 31.67
CA ARG A 216 6.75 -3.45 32.88
C ARG A 216 5.91 -4.68 32.52
N SER A 217 5.15 -4.61 31.42
CA SER A 217 4.24 -5.65 30.96
C SER A 217 4.82 -6.55 29.88
N PHE A 218 5.94 -6.16 29.26
CA PHE A 218 6.57 -6.88 28.15
C PHE A 218 8.07 -7.07 28.37
N ARG A 219 8.60 -8.19 27.86
CA ARG A 219 10.05 -8.45 27.84
C ARG A 219 10.73 -7.65 26.75
N LYS A 220 10.09 -7.57 25.58
CA LYS A 220 10.59 -6.88 24.39
C LYS A 220 9.56 -5.91 23.83
N ILE A 221 10.02 -4.76 23.36
CA ILE A 221 9.23 -3.79 22.62
C ILE A 221 9.83 -3.67 21.22
N ILE A 222 9.04 -4.00 20.20
CA ILE A 222 9.40 -3.94 18.79
C ILE A 222 8.54 -2.86 18.15
N ILE A 223 9.15 -1.80 17.66
CA ILE A 223 8.45 -0.79 16.82
C ILE A 223 8.49 -1.28 15.38
N ILE A 224 7.34 -1.30 14.72
CA ILE A 224 7.26 -1.58 13.29
C ILE A 224 7.00 -0.29 12.52
N GLU A 225 7.83 -0.03 11.50
CA GLU A 225 7.66 1.07 10.55
C GLU A 225 7.32 0.48 9.17
N PRO A 226 6.02 0.30 8.89
CA PRO A 226 5.60 -0.34 7.65
C PRO A 226 5.74 0.57 6.44
N ASP A 227 5.89 1.85 6.67
CA ASP A 227 5.73 2.87 5.67
C ASP A 227 6.61 4.08 6.00
N PRO A 228 7.96 3.95 5.88
CA PRO A 228 8.89 5.00 6.26
C PRO A 228 8.59 6.27 5.46
N TRP A 229 7.79 7.12 6.07
CA TRP A 229 7.47 8.43 5.55
C TRP A 229 8.71 9.28 5.75
N THR A 230 9.29 9.69 4.67
CA THR A 230 10.48 10.54 4.56
C THR A 230 10.81 11.34 5.83
N GLY A 231 11.45 10.69 6.80
CA GLY A 231 12.00 11.33 7.98
C GLY A 231 11.03 11.80 9.07
N ILE A 232 9.72 11.76 8.87
CA ILE A 232 8.76 12.27 9.87
C ILE A 232 8.92 11.60 11.23
N PHE A 233 9.12 10.28 11.24
CA PHE A 233 9.27 9.51 12.47
C PHE A 233 10.73 9.34 12.90
N ASP A 234 11.70 9.68 12.07
CA ASP A 234 13.12 9.45 12.36
C ASP A 234 13.59 10.19 13.61
N GLU A 235 13.20 11.46 13.77
CA GLU A 235 13.56 12.25 14.95
C GLU A 235 12.92 11.69 16.22
N MET A 236 11.66 11.30 16.13
CA MET A 236 10.96 10.65 17.22
C MET A 236 11.62 9.33 17.59
N LEU A 237 11.91 8.48 16.61
CA LEU A 237 12.59 7.20 16.83
C LEU A 237 13.95 7.40 17.48
N ARG A 238 14.78 8.35 16.99
CA ARG A 238 16.05 8.69 17.66
C ARG A 238 15.84 9.01 19.13
N SER A 239 14.79 9.78 19.43
CA SER A 239 14.50 10.25 20.79
C SER A 239 13.98 9.15 21.73
N ILE A 240 13.50 8.03 21.23
CA ILE A 240 12.95 6.90 22.02
C ILE A 240 13.81 5.65 21.95
N SER A 241 14.99 5.70 21.34
CA SER A 241 15.85 4.53 21.10
C SER A 241 16.18 3.72 22.36
N ASP A 242 16.27 4.35 23.53
CA ASP A 242 16.53 3.69 24.83
C ASP A 242 15.29 2.97 25.40
N HIS A 243 14.12 3.29 24.86
CA HIS A 243 12.85 2.72 25.30
C HIS A 243 12.35 1.54 24.46
N VAL A 244 13.02 1.27 23.32
CA VAL A 244 12.68 0.17 22.40
C VAL A 244 13.81 -0.85 22.34
N ASP A 245 13.45 -2.09 22.12
CA ASP A 245 14.44 -3.17 21.97
C ASP A 245 14.81 -3.34 20.49
N TYR A 246 13.82 -3.26 19.60
CA TYR A 246 14.03 -3.39 18.16
C TYR A 246 13.16 -2.45 17.35
N VAL A 247 13.65 -2.08 16.16
CA VAL A 247 12.88 -1.40 15.12
C VAL A 247 12.87 -2.28 13.88
N TRP A 248 11.68 -2.58 13.39
CA TRP A 248 11.46 -3.41 12.22
C TRP A 248 11.06 -2.52 11.03
N GLY A 249 11.90 -2.45 10.03
CA GLY A 249 11.66 -1.75 8.77
C GLY A 249 11.56 -2.69 7.58
N PHE A 250 11.02 -2.19 6.48
CA PHE A 250 10.85 -2.94 5.24
C PHE A 250 11.79 -2.52 4.13
N THR A 251 12.42 -1.35 4.26
CA THR A 251 13.26 -0.79 3.22
C THR A 251 14.70 -0.67 3.70
N ALA A 252 15.63 -1.20 2.89
CA ALA A 252 17.06 -1.22 3.22
C ALA A 252 17.72 0.17 3.12
N ASP A 253 17.09 1.12 2.46
CA ASP A 253 17.56 2.51 2.32
C ASP A 253 17.06 3.45 3.42
N TRP A 254 16.41 2.93 4.45
CA TRP A 254 15.96 3.72 5.58
C TRP A 254 17.14 4.29 6.39
N SER A 255 17.23 5.61 6.49
CA SER A 255 18.37 6.29 7.12
C SER A 255 18.59 5.94 8.58
N LEU A 256 17.51 5.56 9.29
CA LEU A 256 17.57 5.16 10.70
C LEU A 256 18.41 3.91 10.95
N LEU A 257 18.53 3.02 9.96
CA LEU A 257 19.32 1.80 10.08
C LEU A 257 20.81 2.06 10.33
N ASP A 258 21.30 3.20 9.87
CA ASP A 258 22.70 3.61 10.05
C ASP A 258 22.95 4.37 11.36
N GLU A 259 21.91 4.66 12.13
CA GLU A 259 22.02 5.43 13.38
C GLU A 259 22.72 4.61 14.47
N PRO A 260 23.72 5.19 15.16
CA PRO A 260 24.43 4.49 16.23
C PRO A 260 23.52 3.97 17.34
N SER A 261 22.45 4.70 17.65
CA SER A 261 21.46 4.33 18.68
C SER A 261 20.63 3.07 18.33
N TYR A 262 20.60 2.72 17.05
CA TYR A 262 19.88 1.53 16.55
C TYR A 262 20.81 0.41 16.07
N ARG A 263 22.12 0.56 16.28
CA ARG A 263 23.06 -0.52 15.94
C ARG A 263 22.74 -1.77 16.75
N GLY A 264 22.50 -2.89 16.06
CA GLY A 264 22.05 -4.14 16.67
C GLY A 264 20.59 -4.18 17.16
N LYS A 265 19.81 -3.13 16.84
CA LYS A 265 18.37 -3.07 17.12
C LYS A 265 17.53 -2.97 15.86
N SER A 266 18.12 -2.72 14.72
CA SER A 266 17.41 -2.62 13.45
C SER A 266 17.24 -3.98 12.82
N VAL A 267 16.01 -4.25 12.39
CA VAL A 267 15.60 -5.50 11.76
C VAL A 267 14.98 -5.18 10.42
N LEU A 268 15.42 -5.85 9.37
CA LEU A 268 14.81 -5.74 8.05
C LEU A 268 14.13 -7.04 7.67
N PHE A 269 12.84 -6.95 7.38
CA PHE A 269 12.09 -8.07 6.85
C PHE A 269 10.96 -7.55 5.96
N PRO A 270 10.86 -7.97 4.68
CA PRO A 270 9.98 -7.33 3.70
C PRO A 270 8.51 -7.75 3.81
N ASN A 271 8.18 -8.64 4.73
CA ASN A 271 6.83 -9.15 4.89
C ASN A 271 6.13 -8.52 6.10
N VAL A 272 4.99 -7.93 5.84
CA VAL A 272 4.09 -7.33 6.85
C VAL A 272 2.84 -8.19 7.04
N GLY A 273 2.97 -9.48 6.94
CA GLY A 273 1.84 -10.40 6.89
C GLY A 273 1.45 -10.68 5.43
N GLY A 274 2.14 -11.62 4.80
CA GLY A 274 1.68 -12.24 3.56
C GLY A 274 0.37 -12.97 3.79
N LEU A 275 -0.18 -13.52 2.74
CA LEU A 275 -1.50 -14.17 2.78
C LEU A 275 -1.41 -15.70 2.79
N ASP A 276 -0.21 -16.24 2.91
CA ASP A 276 0.07 -17.69 2.93
C ASP A 276 -0.34 -18.39 4.24
N HIS A 277 -0.74 -17.61 5.25
CA HIS A 277 -1.29 -18.14 6.51
C HIS A 277 -2.81 -18.36 6.46
N LEU A 278 -3.48 -17.91 5.39
CA LEU A 278 -4.92 -18.05 5.26
C LEU A 278 -5.29 -19.50 4.95
N ASP A 279 -5.86 -20.18 5.93
CA ASP A 279 -6.41 -21.51 5.76
C ASP A 279 -7.62 -21.47 4.83
N ASN A 280 -7.77 -22.51 4.01
CA ASN A 280 -8.90 -22.67 3.12
C ASN A 280 -9.04 -21.65 1.98
N LEU A 281 -8.01 -20.88 1.67
CA LEU A 281 -8.02 -19.98 0.54
C LEU A 281 -8.11 -20.79 -0.77
N LYS A 282 -9.29 -20.80 -1.38
CA LYS A 282 -9.50 -21.45 -2.68
C LYS A 282 -8.99 -20.54 -3.78
N LEU A 283 -7.71 -20.67 -4.12
CA LEU A 283 -7.17 -19.98 -5.28
C LEU A 283 -7.63 -20.66 -6.56
N ALA A 284 -8.00 -19.86 -7.56
CA ALA A 284 -8.27 -20.39 -8.89
C ALA A 284 -7.02 -21.05 -9.45
N ASP A 285 -7.20 -22.27 -9.97
CA ASP A 285 -6.16 -22.92 -10.77
C ASP A 285 -6.15 -22.26 -12.16
N LEU A 286 -5.09 -21.51 -12.44
CA LEU A 286 -4.99 -20.70 -13.65
C LEU A 286 -4.28 -21.49 -14.76
N ASP A 287 -4.90 -21.56 -15.92
CA ASP A 287 -4.29 -22.16 -17.09
C ASP A 287 -3.26 -21.22 -17.74
N TRP A 288 -1.99 -21.59 -17.70
CA TRP A 288 -0.89 -20.84 -18.28
C TRP A 288 -0.77 -20.97 -19.82
N ASN A 289 -1.90 -21.12 -20.53
CA ASN A 289 -1.96 -20.94 -21.98
C ASN A 289 -2.10 -19.47 -22.39
N GLY A 290 -2.33 -18.58 -21.41
CA GLY A 290 -2.35 -17.13 -21.54
C GLY A 290 -1.82 -16.47 -20.27
N CYS A 291 -1.68 -15.14 -20.29
CA CYS A 291 -1.34 -14.36 -19.11
C CYS A 291 -2.35 -13.22 -18.98
N THR A 292 -3.05 -13.18 -17.85
CA THR A 292 -3.99 -12.11 -17.48
C THR A 292 -3.42 -11.27 -16.36
N PHE A 293 -3.85 -10.01 -16.27
CA PHE A 293 -3.27 -9.01 -15.38
C PHE A 293 -4.37 -8.34 -14.56
N ASN A 294 -4.08 -8.01 -13.32
CA ASN A 294 -4.95 -7.16 -12.53
C ASN A 294 -4.18 -6.04 -11.79
N PHE A 295 -4.92 -5.06 -11.37
CA PHE A 295 -4.58 -4.15 -10.29
C PHE A 295 -5.74 -4.15 -9.29
N THR A 296 -5.45 -4.41 -8.02
CA THR A 296 -6.43 -4.33 -6.93
C THR A 296 -5.89 -3.42 -5.84
N GLY A 297 -6.57 -2.33 -5.49
CA GLY A 297 -6.12 -1.44 -4.43
C GLY A 297 -6.76 -0.06 -4.44
N SER A 298 -6.39 0.78 -3.46
CA SER A 298 -6.87 2.14 -3.36
C SER A 298 -6.06 3.09 -4.24
N VAL A 299 -6.71 4.17 -4.68
CA VAL A 299 -6.13 5.27 -5.46
C VAL A 299 -6.25 6.62 -4.75
N GLN A 300 -6.66 6.63 -3.48
CA GLN A 300 -6.90 7.87 -2.73
C GLN A 300 -5.63 8.41 -2.05
N GLY A 301 -5.66 9.70 -1.71
CA GLY A 301 -4.67 10.37 -0.88
C GLY A 301 -3.27 10.41 -1.51
N TYR A 302 -2.31 9.78 -0.87
CA TYR A 302 -0.91 9.80 -1.29
C TYR A 302 -0.59 8.91 -2.50
N ASN A 303 -1.59 8.21 -3.05
CA ASN A 303 -1.42 7.24 -4.12
C ASN A 303 -1.61 7.84 -5.53
N LEU A 304 -1.22 9.09 -5.75
CA LEU A 304 -1.37 9.77 -7.04
C LEU A 304 -0.66 9.06 -8.20
N ASN A 305 0.48 8.41 -7.91
CA ASN A 305 1.19 7.60 -8.89
C ASN A 305 0.32 6.43 -9.38
N ARG A 306 -0.45 5.80 -8.50
CA ARG A 306 -1.38 4.71 -8.90
C ARG A 306 -2.47 5.23 -9.84
N THR A 307 -3.05 6.38 -9.52
CA THR A 307 -4.01 7.04 -10.41
C THR A 307 -3.41 7.29 -11.78
N TYR A 308 -2.21 7.83 -11.85
CA TYR A 308 -1.49 8.05 -13.10
C TYR A 308 -1.31 6.75 -13.91
N TRP A 309 -0.75 5.70 -13.32
CA TRP A 309 -0.51 4.42 -14.01
C TRP A 309 -1.80 3.76 -14.49
N ILE A 310 -2.85 3.81 -13.68
CA ILE A 310 -4.14 3.22 -14.03
C ILE A 310 -4.78 3.99 -15.18
N LEU A 311 -4.76 5.30 -15.14
CA LEU A 311 -5.29 6.14 -16.23
C LEU A 311 -4.50 5.97 -17.53
N GLU A 312 -3.17 5.85 -17.47
CA GLU A 312 -2.34 5.54 -18.64
C GLU A 312 -2.67 4.14 -19.18
N ALA A 313 -2.88 3.16 -18.32
CA ALA A 313 -3.28 1.83 -18.75
C ALA A 313 -4.64 1.84 -19.46
N ILE A 314 -5.63 2.56 -18.94
CA ILE A 314 -6.95 2.73 -19.56
C ILE A 314 -6.82 3.45 -20.91
N ARG A 315 -6.10 4.57 -20.95
CA ARG A 315 -5.91 5.35 -22.17
C ARG A 315 -5.27 4.55 -23.32
N ARG A 316 -4.42 3.58 -22.96
CA ARG A 316 -3.72 2.70 -23.91
C ARG A 316 -4.44 1.37 -24.16
N ASP A 317 -5.62 1.19 -23.59
CA ASP A 317 -6.39 -0.06 -23.69
C ASP A 317 -5.56 -1.29 -23.29
N LEU A 318 -4.77 -1.16 -22.22
CA LEU A 318 -4.01 -2.30 -21.73
C LEU A 318 -4.96 -3.34 -21.08
N PRO A 319 -4.73 -4.64 -21.30
CA PRO A 319 -5.60 -5.71 -20.85
C PRO A 319 -5.41 -5.99 -19.34
N ILE A 320 -5.72 -5.02 -18.51
CA ILE A 320 -5.57 -5.06 -17.06
C ILE A 320 -6.95 -4.97 -16.41
N GLU A 321 -7.33 -5.97 -15.63
CA GLU A 321 -8.52 -5.91 -14.78
C GLU A 321 -8.26 -4.98 -13.59
N ILE A 322 -9.00 -3.87 -13.50
CA ILE A 322 -8.80 -2.84 -12.49
C ILE A 322 -9.88 -2.94 -11.44
N LYS A 323 -9.50 -3.17 -10.19
CA LYS A 323 -10.37 -3.20 -9.02
C LYS A 323 -9.92 -2.14 -8.02
N ILE A 324 -10.71 -1.05 -7.92
CA ILE A 324 -10.44 0.01 -6.96
C ILE A 324 -11.15 -0.29 -5.65
N THR A 325 -10.39 -0.32 -4.56
CA THR A 325 -10.95 -0.45 -3.21
C THR A 325 -11.12 0.94 -2.61
N LYS A 326 -12.33 1.26 -2.16
CA LYS A 326 -12.61 2.52 -1.44
C LYS A 326 -12.36 2.32 0.05
N PRO A 327 -11.47 3.10 0.68
CA PRO A 327 -11.31 3.07 2.14
C PRO A 327 -12.61 3.51 2.82
N GLY A 328 -12.93 2.91 3.96
CA GLY A 328 -14.04 3.35 4.82
C GLY A 328 -15.43 2.82 4.47
N ILE A 329 -15.57 2.03 3.41
CA ILE A 329 -16.84 1.37 3.13
C ILE A 329 -16.92 0.09 3.98
N ASP A 330 -17.92 0.04 4.86
CA ASP A 330 -18.28 -1.18 5.56
C ASP A 330 -19.08 -2.07 4.62
N ASP A 331 -18.50 -3.21 4.25
CA ASP A 331 -19.13 -4.23 3.41
C ASP A 331 -19.98 -5.22 4.22
N GLY A 332 -20.06 -5.03 5.55
CA GLY A 332 -20.81 -5.92 6.46
C GLY A 332 -20.17 -7.28 6.68
N LEU A 333 -18.99 -7.54 6.10
CA LEU A 333 -18.27 -8.80 6.25
C LEU A 333 -17.45 -8.81 7.55
N ASP A 334 -17.18 -9.99 8.08
CA ASP A 334 -16.17 -10.12 9.12
C ASP A 334 -14.74 -9.93 8.57
N ARG A 335 -13.75 -9.90 9.47
CA ARG A 335 -12.36 -9.65 9.08
C ARG A 335 -11.79 -10.74 8.19
N ASP A 336 -12.07 -11.99 8.51
CA ASP A 336 -11.53 -13.14 7.80
C ASP A 336 -12.15 -13.26 6.41
N GLU A 337 -13.47 -13.11 6.31
CA GLU A 337 -14.17 -13.11 5.03
C GLU A 337 -13.65 -12.00 4.10
N SER A 338 -13.51 -10.80 4.61
CA SER A 338 -13.02 -9.67 3.84
C SER A 338 -11.56 -9.87 3.38
N LEU A 339 -10.70 -10.40 4.25
CA LEU A 339 -9.32 -10.70 3.90
C LEU A 339 -9.23 -11.83 2.84
N GLN A 340 -10.08 -12.86 2.95
CA GLN A 340 -10.16 -13.93 1.95
C GLN A 340 -10.62 -13.39 0.59
N LEU A 341 -11.66 -12.54 0.56
CA LEU A 341 -12.12 -11.92 -0.70
C LEU A 341 -11.05 -11.02 -1.33
N TYR A 342 -10.32 -10.29 -0.51
CA TYR A 342 -9.18 -9.49 -0.97
C TYR A 342 -8.10 -10.39 -1.59
N ALA A 343 -7.72 -11.47 -0.90
CA ALA A 343 -6.74 -12.44 -1.40
C ALA A 343 -7.20 -13.10 -2.71
N GLN A 344 -8.47 -13.49 -2.80
CA GLN A 344 -9.07 -14.02 -4.03
C GLN A 344 -9.02 -12.99 -5.17
N SER A 345 -9.28 -11.71 -4.86
CA SER A 345 -9.21 -10.64 -5.85
C SER A 345 -7.79 -10.44 -6.39
N LEU A 346 -6.78 -10.46 -5.52
CA LEU A 346 -5.37 -10.41 -5.94
C LEU A 346 -5.00 -11.62 -6.81
N ALA A 347 -5.52 -12.79 -6.45
CA ALA A 347 -5.19 -14.05 -7.10
C ALA A 347 -6.11 -14.39 -8.30
N SER A 348 -6.99 -13.48 -8.73
CA SER A 348 -7.93 -13.71 -9.83
C SER A 348 -7.25 -13.83 -11.19
N THR A 349 -6.02 -13.34 -11.33
CA THR A 349 -5.25 -13.30 -12.57
C THR A 349 -3.84 -13.90 -12.37
N HIS A 350 -3.12 -14.11 -13.47
CA HIS A 350 -1.76 -14.65 -13.45
C HIS A 350 -0.74 -13.67 -12.87
N ALA A 351 -0.91 -12.38 -13.16
CA ALA A 351 0.01 -11.32 -12.74
C ALA A 351 -0.75 -10.17 -12.08
N SER A 352 -0.19 -9.62 -11.01
CA SER A 352 -0.74 -8.47 -10.31
C SER A 352 0.25 -7.31 -10.32
N LEU A 353 -0.28 -6.13 -10.65
CA LEU A 353 0.51 -4.90 -10.71
C LEU A 353 0.67 -4.27 -9.32
N ASN A 354 1.86 -3.76 -9.06
CA ASN A 354 2.16 -2.97 -7.87
C ASN A 354 2.89 -1.67 -8.24
N MET A 355 2.41 -0.55 -7.69
CA MET A 355 3.01 0.77 -7.84
C MET A 355 3.61 1.18 -6.50
N THR A 356 4.85 1.62 -6.52
CA THR A 356 5.70 1.85 -5.34
C THR A 356 6.02 3.31 -5.08
N THR A 357 5.96 4.15 -6.12
CA THR A 357 6.30 5.57 -6.03
C THR A 357 5.19 6.38 -5.39
N ARG A 358 5.53 7.23 -4.43
CA ARG A 358 4.64 8.17 -3.76
C ARG A 358 4.64 9.54 -4.42
N LYS A 359 3.69 10.41 -4.01
CA LYS A 359 3.57 11.80 -4.48
C LYS A 359 4.89 12.58 -4.37
N ASP A 360 5.64 12.40 -3.29
CA ASP A 360 6.94 13.04 -3.05
C ASP A 360 8.11 12.38 -3.80
N GLY A 361 7.80 11.36 -4.59
CA GLY A 361 8.78 10.56 -5.33
C GLY A 361 9.56 9.58 -4.49
N SER A 362 9.26 9.43 -3.20
CA SER A 362 9.79 8.33 -2.42
C SER A 362 9.23 6.99 -2.93
N GLN A 363 10.02 5.96 -2.82
CA GLN A 363 9.61 4.61 -3.16
C GLN A 363 9.55 3.77 -1.90
N ILE A 364 8.53 2.93 -1.83
CA ILE A 364 8.31 2.07 -0.67
C ILE A 364 8.08 0.63 -1.11
N ILE A 365 8.57 -0.28 -0.31
CA ILE A 365 8.16 -1.67 -0.39
C ILE A 365 6.78 -1.75 0.24
N THR A 366 5.78 -2.07 -0.56
CA THR A 366 4.40 -2.19 -0.06
C THR A 366 4.12 -3.63 0.35
N GLY A 367 3.18 -3.84 1.25
CA GLY A 367 2.69 -5.17 1.63
C GLY A 367 2.23 -6.00 0.43
N ARG A 368 1.75 -5.33 -0.63
CA ARG A 368 1.29 -6.00 -1.86
C ARG A 368 2.37 -6.86 -2.52
N SER A 369 3.63 -6.48 -2.45
CA SER A 369 4.71 -7.28 -3.03
C SER A 369 4.75 -8.68 -2.41
N ALA A 370 4.70 -8.76 -1.08
CA ALA A 370 4.63 -10.03 -0.36
C ALA A 370 3.28 -10.75 -0.56
N GLU A 371 2.17 -9.99 -0.57
CA GLU A 371 0.83 -10.53 -0.76
C GLU A 371 0.69 -11.28 -2.10
N VAL A 372 1.11 -10.66 -3.19
CA VAL A 372 1.02 -11.26 -4.54
C VAL A 372 1.89 -12.52 -4.65
N ILE A 373 3.15 -12.44 -4.22
CA ILE A 373 4.08 -13.56 -4.31
C ILE A 373 3.64 -14.71 -3.38
N SER A 374 3.11 -14.39 -2.19
CA SER A 374 2.60 -15.40 -1.26
C SER A 374 1.44 -16.21 -1.83
N LEU A 375 0.61 -15.61 -2.69
CA LEU A 375 -0.50 -16.25 -3.37
C LEU A 375 -0.11 -17.02 -4.63
N ASN A 376 1.17 -17.22 -4.87
CA ASN A 376 1.68 -17.86 -6.09
C ASN A 376 1.15 -17.16 -7.36
N ARG A 377 1.31 -15.82 -7.40
CA ARG A 377 1.01 -14.97 -8.55
C ARG A 377 2.24 -14.18 -8.93
N LEU A 378 2.37 -13.87 -10.22
CA LEU A 378 3.49 -13.08 -10.72
C LEU A 378 3.33 -11.63 -10.27
N LEU A 379 4.32 -11.11 -9.58
CA LEU A 379 4.41 -9.69 -9.27
C LEU A 379 5.02 -8.94 -10.46
N VAL A 380 4.30 -7.93 -10.97
CA VAL A 380 4.80 -6.94 -11.91
C VAL A 380 4.84 -5.61 -11.19
N GLN A 381 6.02 -5.11 -10.86
CA GLN A 381 6.20 -4.01 -9.94
C GLN A 381 6.87 -2.81 -10.61
N GLU A 382 6.38 -1.61 -10.28
CA GLU A 382 7.10 -0.38 -10.59
C GLU A 382 8.48 -0.41 -9.94
N SER A 383 9.50 0.07 -10.67
CA SER A 383 10.89 0.07 -10.22
C SER A 383 11.04 0.59 -8.79
N CYS A 384 11.68 -0.22 -7.97
CA CYS A 384 11.94 0.08 -6.57
C CYS A 384 13.28 -0.52 -6.15
N PRO A 385 14.38 0.26 -6.20
CA PRO A 385 15.72 -0.24 -5.90
C PRO A 385 15.84 -0.95 -4.54
N ALA A 386 15.12 -0.49 -3.52
CA ALA A 386 15.12 -1.14 -2.22
C ALA A 386 14.58 -2.59 -2.27
N PHE A 387 13.71 -2.91 -3.23
CA PHE A 387 13.15 -4.25 -3.39
C PHE A 387 14.18 -5.27 -3.88
N HIS A 388 15.18 -4.82 -4.67
CA HIS A 388 16.29 -5.66 -5.13
C HIS A 388 17.19 -6.18 -4.00
N HIS A 389 17.06 -5.62 -2.79
CA HIS A 389 17.71 -6.18 -1.62
C HIS A 389 17.15 -7.56 -1.25
N TYR A 390 15.89 -7.81 -1.59
CA TYR A 390 15.16 -9.02 -1.22
C TYR A 390 14.93 -9.97 -2.39
N TYR A 391 14.64 -9.44 -3.57
CA TYR A 391 14.24 -10.22 -4.74
C TYR A 391 15.02 -9.83 -5.98
N VAL A 392 15.13 -10.75 -6.93
CA VAL A 392 15.86 -10.56 -8.19
C VAL A 392 14.85 -10.39 -9.32
N ASP A 393 14.95 -9.25 -10.06
CA ASP A 393 14.16 -9.01 -11.27
C ASP A 393 14.45 -10.06 -12.35
N GLY A 394 13.42 -10.48 -13.06
CA GLY A 394 13.51 -11.54 -14.08
C GLY A 394 13.54 -12.97 -13.53
N GLU A 395 13.79 -13.14 -12.21
CA GLU A 395 13.78 -14.44 -11.54
C GLU A 395 12.60 -14.61 -10.60
N HIS A 396 12.31 -13.62 -9.77
CA HIS A 396 11.30 -13.69 -8.71
C HIS A 396 10.09 -12.80 -8.98
N PHE A 397 10.27 -11.74 -9.74
CA PHE A 397 9.26 -10.78 -10.15
C PHE A 397 9.69 -10.11 -11.45
N LEU A 398 8.88 -9.21 -12.00
CA LEU A 398 9.25 -8.36 -13.11
C LEU A 398 9.11 -6.89 -12.74
N GLU A 399 10.11 -6.10 -13.12
CA GLU A 399 10.16 -4.68 -12.86
C GLU A 399 9.86 -3.86 -14.12
N PHE A 400 9.02 -2.84 -14.00
CA PHE A 400 8.82 -1.86 -15.07
C PHE A 400 9.26 -0.46 -14.63
N SER A 401 9.86 0.25 -15.58
CA SER A 401 10.12 1.69 -15.47
C SER A 401 9.38 2.37 -16.61
N GLY A 402 8.42 3.23 -16.25
CA GLY A 402 7.63 3.92 -17.22
C GLY A 402 6.55 3.08 -17.90
N ILE A 403 5.60 3.78 -18.53
CA ILE A 403 4.46 3.13 -19.18
C ILE A 403 4.87 2.25 -20.36
N GLU A 404 5.90 2.64 -21.11
CA GLU A 404 6.41 1.84 -22.24
C GLU A 404 7.02 0.52 -21.74
N GLY A 405 7.72 0.54 -20.61
CA GLY A 405 8.22 -0.66 -19.94
C GLY A 405 7.07 -1.58 -19.52
N LEU A 406 6.01 -1.03 -18.94
CA LEU A 406 4.82 -1.80 -18.59
C LEU A 406 4.16 -2.43 -19.81
N CYS A 407 3.97 -1.66 -20.91
CA CYS A 407 3.43 -2.19 -22.17
C CYS A 407 4.28 -3.35 -22.69
N THR A 408 5.58 -3.18 -22.73
CA THR A 408 6.53 -4.22 -23.20
C THR A 408 6.43 -5.50 -22.37
N ILE A 409 6.33 -5.39 -21.04
CA ILE A 409 6.17 -6.54 -20.15
C ILE A 409 4.84 -7.26 -20.41
N ILE A 410 3.75 -6.51 -20.52
CA ILE A 410 2.42 -7.10 -20.77
C ILE A 410 2.41 -7.85 -22.11
N GLU A 411 2.92 -7.24 -23.18
CA GLU A 411 3.01 -7.87 -24.50
C GLU A 411 3.88 -9.12 -24.46
N PHE A 412 5.05 -9.03 -23.84
CA PHE A 412 5.98 -10.14 -23.69
C PHE A 412 5.34 -11.32 -22.92
N LEU A 413 4.70 -11.07 -21.78
CA LEU A 413 4.10 -12.13 -20.97
C LEU A 413 2.89 -12.77 -21.65
N ARG A 414 2.11 -11.99 -22.43
CA ARG A 414 1.02 -12.55 -23.24
C ARG A 414 1.53 -13.47 -24.35
N ALA A 415 2.66 -13.10 -24.96
CA ALA A 415 3.31 -13.93 -25.97
C ALA A 415 4.04 -15.14 -25.38
N HIS A 416 4.51 -15.04 -24.14
CA HIS A 416 5.34 -16.04 -23.46
C HIS A 416 4.82 -16.47 -22.09
N PRO A 417 3.58 -16.97 -21.94
CA PRO A 417 2.96 -17.24 -20.65
C PRO A 417 3.72 -18.28 -19.82
N ARG A 418 4.46 -19.20 -20.46
CA ARG A 418 5.32 -20.16 -19.75
C ARG A 418 6.53 -19.51 -19.06
N VAL A 419 7.02 -18.39 -19.58
CA VAL A 419 8.05 -17.58 -18.90
C VAL A 419 7.45 -16.92 -17.67
N ALA A 420 6.24 -16.35 -17.79
CA ALA A 420 5.49 -15.81 -16.66
C ALA A 420 5.31 -16.85 -15.56
N GLN A 421 4.86 -18.08 -15.92
CA GLN A 421 4.70 -19.18 -14.99
C GLN A 421 6.00 -19.54 -14.26
N ARG A 422 7.11 -19.60 -14.99
CA ARG A 422 8.41 -19.93 -14.40
C ARG A 422 8.82 -18.89 -13.35
N ILE A 423 8.77 -17.60 -13.70
CA ILE A 423 9.13 -16.51 -12.77
C ILE A 423 8.21 -16.53 -11.55
N CYS A 424 6.90 -16.69 -11.75
CA CYS A 424 5.93 -16.80 -10.68
C CYS A 424 6.29 -17.94 -9.69
N LEU A 425 6.56 -19.14 -10.19
CA LEU A 425 6.91 -20.30 -9.38
C LEU A 425 8.26 -20.12 -8.65
N GLN A 426 9.24 -19.51 -9.30
CA GLN A 426 10.54 -19.20 -8.68
C GLN A 426 10.38 -18.18 -7.55
N GLY A 427 9.63 -17.08 -7.80
CA GLY A 427 9.35 -16.06 -6.80
C GLY A 427 8.60 -16.62 -5.60
N HIS A 428 7.55 -17.42 -5.83
CA HIS A 428 6.78 -18.05 -4.77
C HIS A 428 7.63 -19.02 -3.93
N ARG A 429 8.44 -19.87 -4.57
CA ARG A 429 9.35 -20.79 -3.86
C ARG A 429 10.35 -20.01 -3.00
N PHE A 430 10.98 -18.99 -3.56
CA PHE A 430 11.91 -18.13 -2.83
C PHE A 430 11.24 -17.43 -1.64
N TYR A 431 10.01 -16.93 -1.83
CA TYR A 431 9.21 -16.37 -0.75
C TYR A 431 8.98 -17.40 0.37
N GLN A 432 8.56 -18.62 0.04
CA GLN A 432 8.33 -19.67 1.03
C GLN A 432 9.58 -20.00 1.83
N GLU A 433 10.74 -20.02 1.18
CA GLU A 433 12.02 -20.32 1.81
C GLU A 433 12.56 -19.18 2.70
N LYS A 434 12.27 -17.91 2.35
CA LYS A 434 12.92 -16.75 2.96
C LYS A 434 11.98 -15.81 3.70
N TYR A 435 10.76 -15.60 3.21
CA TYR A 435 9.91 -14.48 3.63
C TYR A 435 8.46 -14.85 3.91
N SER A 436 8.13 -16.13 3.99
CA SER A 436 6.77 -16.59 4.36
C SER A 436 6.33 -16.08 5.74
N CYS A 437 5.05 -16.17 6.03
CA CYS A 437 4.54 -15.85 7.35
C CYS A 437 5.20 -16.69 8.45
N ARG A 438 5.49 -17.97 8.16
CA ARG A 438 6.27 -18.81 9.05
C ARG A 438 7.68 -18.23 9.30
N LYS A 439 8.39 -17.78 8.26
CA LYS A 439 9.71 -17.16 8.37
C LYS A 439 9.66 -15.85 9.14
N MET A 440 8.59 -15.07 8.97
CA MET A 440 8.34 -13.88 9.79
C MET A 440 8.23 -14.23 11.28
N VAL A 441 7.51 -15.30 11.63
CA VAL A 441 7.37 -15.75 13.02
C VAL A 441 8.70 -16.23 13.57
N GLU A 442 9.44 -17.06 12.81
CA GLU A 442 10.81 -17.49 13.17
C GLU A 442 11.72 -16.29 13.41
N HIS A 443 11.62 -15.25 12.56
CA HIS A 443 12.37 -14.01 12.70
C HIS A 443 12.03 -13.27 14.00
N ILE A 444 10.75 -13.07 14.30
CA ILE A 444 10.34 -12.44 15.57
C ILE A 444 10.81 -13.27 16.75
N GLN A 445 10.72 -14.60 16.68
CA GLN A 445 11.18 -15.49 17.75
C GLN A 445 12.66 -15.29 18.08
N THR A 446 13.51 -15.03 17.10
CA THR A 446 14.94 -14.79 17.34
C THR A 446 15.24 -13.46 18.05
N LEU A 447 14.26 -12.54 18.09
CA LEU A 447 14.37 -11.27 18.79
C LEU A 447 13.95 -11.38 20.27
N LEU A 448 13.23 -12.43 20.64
CA LEU A 448 12.69 -12.62 21.99
C LEU A 448 13.69 -13.28 22.91
#